data_a0ce9e02358519e74db01f8ff4e9e168
#
_entry.id   a0ce9e02358519e74db01f8ff4e9e168
#
_cell.length_a   1.000
_cell.length_b   1.000
_cell.length_c   1.000
_cell.angle_alpha   90.00
_cell.angle_beta   90.00
_cell.angle_gamma   90.00
#
_symmetry.space_group_name_H-M   'P 1'
#
loop_
_entity.id
_entity.type
_entity.pdbx_description
1 polymer ?
#
loop_
_entity_poly.entity_id
_entity_poly.type
_entity_poly.pdbx_seq_one_letter_code
_entity_poly.pdbx_strand_id
1 'polypeptide(L)'
;YTKNRYNFSVTGYYNLVHNRINTVYSDDPKGQIYTNTDKVGIAGVDANISAKYPCGLGFRMSYTYIHEFMRDGQKKFTDTRPHTATVRVDWGENLDKVDFNYSLNGRILSEVKTNVYNDSFNNPAAGSTAVTYPGYMIWDLTFSVGVFKGVNMNLAINNLFNYVPDYYYFNSPTTTGANLTLGLSLDIDRFFKK
;
A
#
# COMPACT_ATOMS: atom_id res chain seq x y z
N TYR A 1 -23.21 3.10 -3.19
CA TYR A 1 -24.15 4.13 -2.72
C TYR A 1 -23.50 5.50 -2.77
N THR A 2 -24.14 6.42 -3.44
CA THR A 2 -23.69 7.82 -3.52
C THR A 2 -24.84 8.74 -3.14
N LYS A 3 -24.61 9.63 -2.20
CA LYS A 3 -25.59 10.65 -1.81
C LYS A 3 -24.87 11.96 -1.49
N ASN A 4 -25.15 13.00 -2.28
CA ASN A 4 -24.58 14.34 -2.10
C ASN A 4 -23.04 14.33 -2.03
N ARG A 5 -22.51 14.40 -0.80
CA ARG A 5 -21.09 14.52 -0.46
C ARG A 5 -20.41 13.20 -0.18
N TYR A 6 -21.18 12.12 -0.02
CA TYR A 6 -20.71 10.83 0.44
C TYR A 6 -20.79 9.82 -0.68
N ASN A 7 -19.75 9.04 -0.80
CA ASN A 7 -19.71 7.85 -1.65
C ASN A 7 -19.23 6.69 -0.80
N PHE A 8 -19.93 5.56 -0.90
CA PHE A 8 -19.59 4.32 -0.24
C PHE A 8 -19.75 3.17 -1.23
N SER A 9 -18.75 2.32 -1.32
CA SER A 9 -18.80 1.08 -2.11
C SER A 9 -18.18 -0.08 -1.34
N VAL A 10 -18.80 -1.24 -1.50
CA VAL A 10 -18.26 -2.53 -1.00
C VAL A 10 -18.37 -3.53 -2.12
N THR A 11 -17.29 -4.25 -2.36
CA THR A 11 -17.20 -5.34 -3.33
C THR A 11 -16.65 -6.58 -2.63
N GLY A 12 -17.40 -7.67 -2.67
CA GLY A 12 -16.92 -8.97 -2.27
C GLY A 12 -16.57 -9.80 -3.50
N TYR A 13 -15.52 -10.60 -3.43
CA TYR A 13 -15.13 -11.49 -4.51
C TYR A 13 -14.63 -12.84 -4.00
N TYR A 14 -14.76 -13.82 -4.85
CA TYR A 14 -14.19 -15.16 -4.65
C TYR A 14 -13.62 -15.66 -5.96
N ASN A 15 -12.35 -16.03 -5.94
CA ASN A 15 -11.65 -16.59 -7.08
C ASN A 15 -11.19 -18.01 -6.75
N LEU A 16 -11.51 -18.96 -7.63
CA LEU A 16 -11.00 -20.31 -7.56
C LEU A 16 -9.99 -20.53 -8.67
N VAL A 17 -8.73 -20.70 -8.30
CA VAL A 17 -7.63 -20.91 -9.22
C VAL A 17 -7.31 -22.40 -9.27
N HIS A 18 -7.35 -22.98 -10.46
CA HIS A 18 -6.95 -24.35 -10.73
C HIS A 18 -5.57 -24.40 -11.38
N ASN A 19 -4.80 -25.43 -11.07
CA ASN A 19 -3.49 -25.68 -11.70
C ASN A 19 -2.54 -24.47 -11.61
N ARG A 20 -2.54 -23.80 -10.45
CA ARG A 20 -1.62 -22.67 -10.23
C ARG A 20 -0.19 -23.15 -10.29
N ILE A 21 0.61 -22.54 -11.15
CA ILE A 21 2.04 -22.80 -11.26
C ILE A 21 2.76 -22.12 -10.10
N ASN A 22 3.52 -22.90 -9.34
CA ASN A 22 4.34 -22.42 -8.25
C ASN A 22 5.76 -22.92 -8.41
N THR A 23 6.70 -22.17 -7.85
CA THR A 23 8.08 -22.61 -7.72
C THR A 23 8.26 -23.28 -6.36
N VAL A 24 8.72 -24.51 -6.36
CA VAL A 24 9.07 -25.25 -5.15
C VAL A 24 10.51 -25.73 -5.27
N TYR A 25 11.15 -25.96 -4.14
CA TYR A 25 12.48 -26.56 -4.12
C TYR A 25 12.36 -28.08 -4.17
N SER A 26 13.15 -28.71 -5.03
CA SER A 26 13.25 -30.17 -5.17
C SER A 26 14.63 -30.64 -4.80
N ASP A 27 14.69 -31.79 -4.16
CA ASP A 27 15.97 -32.48 -3.85
C ASP A 27 16.51 -33.29 -5.02
N ASP A 28 15.64 -33.72 -5.95
CA ASP A 28 16.00 -34.47 -7.15
C ASP A 28 15.08 -34.05 -8.35
N PRO A 29 15.60 -33.38 -9.36
CA PRO A 29 16.91 -32.70 -9.41
C PRO A 29 16.99 -31.55 -8.40
N LYS A 30 18.16 -31.34 -7.82
CA LYS A 30 18.39 -30.24 -6.89
C LYS A 30 18.15 -28.89 -7.57
N GLY A 31 17.24 -28.09 -7.01
CA GLY A 31 16.97 -26.77 -7.50
C GLY A 31 15.51 -26.35 -7.39
N GLN A 32 15.22 -25.21 -7.95
CA GLN A 32 13.84 -24.73 -8.06
C GLN A 32 13.16 -25.38 -9.26
N ILE A 33 12.04 -26.03 -9.01
CA ILE A 33 11.18 -26.61 -10.04
C ILE A 33 9.81 -25.95 -10.02
N TYR A 34 9.17 -25.94 -11.17
CA TYR A 34 7.76 -25.54 -11.26
C TYR A 34 6.88 -26.73 -10.96
N THR A 35 5.88 -26.49 -10.13
CA THR A 35 4.83 -27.47 -9.81
C THR A 35 3.46 -26.84 -9.91
N ASN A 36 2.46 -27.68 -10.14
CA ASN A 36 1.08 -27.23 -10.17
C ASN A 36 0.41 -27.51 -8.82
N THR A 37 -0.28 -26.48 -8.32
CA THR A 37 -1.18 -26.63 -7.17
C THR A 37 -2.60 -26.83 -7.68
N ASP A 38 -3.26 -27.89 -7.22
CA ASP A 38 -4.58 -28.29 -7.74
C ASP A 38 -5.64 -27.19 -7.63
N LYS A 39 -5.81 -26.64 -6.43
CA LYS A 39 -6.84 -25.63 -6.16
C LYS A 39 -6.40 -24.66 -5.09
N VAL A 40 -6.57 -23.37 -5.37
CA VAL A 40 -6.41 -22.27 -4.40
C VAL A 40 -7.64 -21.41 -4.47
N GLY A 41 -8.34 -21.23 -3.37
CA GLY A 41 -9.45 -20.28 -3.24
C GLY A 41 -8.93 -18.97 -2.67
N ILE A 42 -9.34 -17.86 -3.27
CA ILE A 42 -9.03 -16.51 -2.79
C ILE A 42 -10.35 -15.78 -2.61
N ALA A 43 -10.66 -15.39 -1.38
CA ALA A 43 -11.81 -14.54 -1.08
C ALA A 43 -11.33 -13.17 -0.59
N GLY A 44 -12.07 -12.13 -0.92
CA GLY A 44 -11.74 -10.80 -0.44
C GLY A 44 -12.94 -9.86 -0.38
N VAL A 45 -12.71 -8.77 0.32
CA VAL A 45 -13.67 -7.66 0.43
C VAL A 45 -12.89 -6.37 0.26
N ASP A 46 -13.37 -5.54 -0.66
CA ASP A 46 -12.90 -4.17 -0.86
C ASP A 46 -13.99 -3.18 -0.43
N ALA A 47 -13.66 -2.27 0.47
CA ALA A 47 -14.56 -1.21 0.91
C ALA A 47 -13.92 0.15 0.66
N ASN A 48 -14.71 1.09 0.10
CA ASN A 48 -14.26 2.45 -0.15
C ASN A 48 -15.27 3.44 0.41
N ILE A 49 -14.77 4.46 1.07
CA ILE A 49 -15.55 5.59 1.58
C ILE A 49 -14.88 6.87 1.11
N SER A 50 -15.67 7.81 0.62
CA SER A 50 -15.20 9.16 0.39
C SER A 50 -16.24 10.19 0.78
N ALA A 51 -15.77 11.33 1.25
CA ALA A 51 -16.58 12.49 1.58
C ALA A 51 -15.88 13.77 1.09
N LYS A 52 -16.66 14.73 0.62
CA LYS A 52 -16.14 16.03 0.21
C LYS A 52 -17.04 17.14 0.76
N TYR A 53 -16.44 18.06 1.49
CA TYR A 53 -17.15 19.15 2.18
C TYR A 53 -16.94 20.48 1.44
N PRO A 54 -17.89 21.42 1.52
CA PRO A 54 -17.80 22.74 0.88
C PRO A 54 -16.65 23.60 1.40
N CYS A 55 -16.18 23.34 2.63
CA CYS A 55 -15.02 24.02 3.23
C CYS A 55 -13.67 23.53 2.67
N GLY A 56 -13.67 22.83 1.52
CA GLY A 56 -12.45 22.30 0.90
C GLY A 56 -11.90 21.03 1.53
N LEU A 57 -12.50 20.51 2.61
CA LEU A 57 -12.08 19.26 3.24
C LEU A 57 -12.58 18.06 2.44
N GLY A 58 -11.66 17.17 2.07
CA GLY A 58 -11.92 15.87 1.46
C GLY A 58 -11.39 14.74 2.34
N PHE A 59 -12.13 13.65 2.38
CA PHE A 59 -11.73 12.43 3.06
C PHE A 59 -11.93 11.24 2.12
N ARG A 60 -10.95 10.34 2.07
CA ARG A 60 -11.05 9.05 1.38
C ARG A 60 -10.41 7.97 2.22
N MET A 61 -11.06 6.82 2.27
CA MET A 61 -10.53 5.61 2.89
C MET A 61 -10.84 4.42 1.99
N SER A 62 -9.83 3.59 1.75
CA SER A 62 -9.99 2.29 1.12
C SER A 62 -9.49 1.22 2.08
N TYR A 63 -10.21 0.12 2.14
CA TYR A 63 -9.83 -1.04 2.93
C TYR A 63 -10.00 -2.30 2.10
N THR A 64 -8.99 -3.15 2.13
CA THR A 64 -8.98 -4.46 1.47
C THR A 64 -8.70 -5.54 2.49
N TYR A 65 -9.56 -6.55 2.49
CA TYR A 65 -9.32 -7.82 3.17
C TYR A 65 -9.16 -8.92 2.13
N ILE A 66 -8.13 -9.75 2.30
CA ILE A 66 -7.86 -10.91 1.44
C ILE A 66 -7.61 -12.14 2.31
N HIS A 67 -8.25 -13.25 1.93
CA HIS A 67 -8.04 -14.54 2.57
C HIS A 67 -7.82 -15.63 1.52
N GLU A 68 -6.77 -16.41 1.72
CA GLU A 68 -6.46 -17.56 0.87
C GLU A 68 -6.86 -18.85 1.56
N PHE A 69 -7.66 -19.65 0.87
CA PHE A 69 -8.06 -20.98 1.30
C PHE A 69 -7.14 -21.99 0.63
N MET A 70 -6.39 -22.71 1.44
CA MET A 70 -5.50 -23.77 0.98
C MET A 70 -6.00 -25.12 1.44
N ARG A 71 -5.72 -26.15 0.66
CA ARG A 71 -5.92 -27.52 1.09
C ARG A 71 -4.95 -27.84 2.23
N ASP A 72 -5.40 -28.61 3.20
CA ASP A 72 -4.60 -29.06 4.35
C ASP A 72 -3.23 -29.61 3.90
N GLY A 73 -2.16 -29.13 4.53
CA GLY A 73 -0.79 -29.53 4.26
C GLY A 73 -0.10 -28.80 3.10
N GLN A 74 -0.82 -27.94 2.37
CA GLN A 74 -0.19 -27.10 1.34
C GLN A 74 0.41 -25.83 1.93
N LYS A 75 1.54 -25.40 1.38
CA LYS A 75 2.20 -24.15 1.78
C LYS A 75 1.43 -22.97 1.26
N LYS A 76 1.37 -21.91 2.05
CA LYS A 76 0.84 -20.62 1.63
C LYS A 76 1.72 -20.05 0.51
N PHE A 77 1.14 -19.75 -0.65
CA PHE A 77 1.87 -19.32 -1.84
C PHE A 77 1.98 -17.81 -1.99
N THR A 78 1.17 -17.05 -1.26
CA THR A 78 1.27 -15.60 -1.29
C THR A 78 1.56 -15.09 0.11
N ASP A 79 2.53 -14.21 0.19
CA ASP A 79 2.87 -13.49 1.41
C ASP A 79 2.11 -12.17 1.48
N THR A 80 0.85 -12.22 1.07
CA THR A 80 -0.03 -11.05 1.07
C THR A 80 -0.48 -10.76 2.49
N ARG A 81 -0.36 -9.51 2.89
CA ARG A 81 -0.90 -9.04 4.16
C ARG A 81 -2.42 -9.07 4.10
N PRO A 82 -3.10 -9.76 5.03
CA PRO A 82 -4.55 -9.97 4.93
C PRO A 82 -5.37 -8.69 4.99
N HIS A 83 -4.89 -7.68 5.70
CA HIS A 83 -5.58 -6.41 5.80
C HIS A 83 -4.69 -5.27 5.31
N THR A 84 -5.22 -4.47 4.41
CA THR A 84 -4.59 -3.24 3.92
C THR A 84 -5.60 -2.11 3.97
N ALA A 85 -5.20 -0.96 4.49
CA ALA A 85 -6.00 0.25 4.45
C ALA A 85 -5.19 1.43 3.93
N THR A 86 -5.84 2.31 3.17
CA THR A 86 -5.31 3.62 2.81
C THR A 86 -6.27 4.69 3.29
N VAL A 87 -5.74 5.75 3.85
CA VAL A 87 -6.50 6.91 4.32
C VAL A 87 -5.91 8.14 3.68
N ARG A 88 -6.74 9.00 3.15
CA ARG A 88 -6.34 10.31 2.62
C ARG A 88 -7.25 11.40 3.13
N VAL A 89 -6.66 12.44 3.66
CA VAL A 89 -7.32 13.68 4.05
C VAL A 89 -6.74 14.80 3.21
N ASP A 90 -7.58 15.47 2.45
CA ASP A 90 -7.21 16.62 1.64
C ASP A 90 -7.91 17.85 2.21
N TRP A 91 -7.22 18.97 2.29
CA TRP A 91 -7.84 20.26 2.57
C TRP A 91 -7.24 21.33 1.67
N GLY A 92 -8.09 22.00 0.94
CA GLY A 92 -7.69 23.09 0.06
C GLY A 92 -8.66 24.24 0.17
N GLU A 93 -8.13 25.44 0.22
CA GLU A 93 -8.90 26.67 0.27
C GLU A 93 -8.22 27.76 -0.56
N ASN A 94 -9.04 28.60 -1.16
CA ASN A 94 -8.60 29.76 -1.90
C ASN A 94 -8.93 31.00 -1.04
N LEU A 95 -7.89 31.63 -0.51
CA LEU A 95 -7.97 32.83 0.31
C LEU A 95 -7.51 34.04 -0.53
N ASP A 96 -8.42 34.64 -1.28
CA ASP A 96 -8.24 35.83 -2.12
C ASP A 96 -6.99 35.82 -3.04
N LYS A 97 -5.80 35.79 -2.47
CA LYS A 97 -4.51 35.86 -3.18
C LYS A 97 -3.64 34.61 -3.00
N VAL A 98 -4.04 33.72 -2.11
CA VAL A 98 -3.23 32.54 -1.76
C VAL A 98 -4.08 31.28 -1.87
N ASP A 99 -3.67 30.41 -2.77
CA ASP A 99 -4.22 29.06 -2.88
C ASP A 99 -3.37 28.12 -2.06
N PHE A 100 -3.94 27.37 -1.15
CA PHE A 100 -3.20 26.32 -0.46
C PHE A 100 -3.93 24.97 -0.53
N ASN A 101 -3.12 23.93 -0.57
CA ASN A 101 -3.56 22.56 -0.53
C ASN A 101 -2.72 21.77 0.47
N TYR A 102 -3.38 21.02 1.30
CA TYR A 102 -2.81 20.12 2.27
C TYR A 102 -3.31 18.71 1.99
N SER A 103 -2.44 17.71 2.03
CA SER A 103 -2.82 16.32 1.88
C SER A 103 -2.03 15.44 2.84
N LEU A 104 -2.73 14.68 3.65
CA LEU A 104 -2.18 13.64 4.51
C LEU A 104 -2.61 12.28 3.96
N ASN A 105 -1.63 11.43 3.63
CA ASN A 105 -1.86 10.09 3.11
C ASN A 105 -1.29 9.07 4.10
N GLY A 106 -2.09 8.08 4.48
CA GLY A 106 -1.68 6.98 5.32
C GLY A 106 -1.87 5.64 4.62
N ARG A 107 -0.91 4.75 4.74
CA ARG A 107 -1.00 3.35 4.35
C ARG A 107 -0.74 2.48 5.56
N ILE A 108 -1.69 1.60 5.86
CA ILE A 108 -1.71 0.74 7.04
C ILE A 108 -1.80 -0.70 6.55
N LEU A 109 -0.88 -1.54 6.99
CA LEU A 109 -0.79 -2.94 6.62
C LEU A 109 -0.74 -3.80 7.88
N SER A 110 -1.51 -4.89 7.89
CA SER A 110 -1.50 -5.85 8.98
C SER A 110 -0.21 -6.66 9.04
N GLU A 111 -0.04 -7.43 10.09
CA GLU A 111 0.97 -8.48 10.15
C GLU A 111 0.80 -9.49 9.01
N VAL A 112 1.87 -10.18 8.66
CA VAL A 112 1.86 -11.33 7.76
C VAL A 112 2.56 -12.50 8.42
N LYS A 113 1.92 -13.67 8.35
CA LYS A 113 2.47 -14.94 8.81
C LYS A 113 2.90 -15.75 7.61
N THR A 114 4.16 -16.11 7.56
CA THR A 114 4.75 -16.85 6.46
C THR A 114 5.76 -17.86 6.94
N ASN A 115 6.21 -18.73 6.05
CA ASN A 115 7.29 -19.67 6.30
C ASN A 115 8.53 -19.22 5.55
N VAL A 116 9.64 -19.05 6.28
CA VAL A 116 10.95 -18.76 5.72
C VAL A 116 11.76 -20.05 5.68
N TYR A 117 12.31 -20.37 4.52
CA TYR A 117 13.18 -21.54 4.38
C TYR A 117 14.51 -21.31 5.10
N ASN A 118 14.91 -22.28 5.93
CA ASN A 118 16.11 -22.16 6.77
C ASN A 118 17.40 -22.13 5.94
N ASP A 119 17.45 -22.89 4.85
CA ASP A 119 18.57 -22.90 3.90
C ASP A 119 18.06 -23.28 2.50
N SER A 120 17.48 -22.29 1.81
CA SER A 120 16.82 -22.53 0.52
C SER A 120 17.77 -22.78 -0.65
N PHE A 121 19.07 -22.46 -0.50
CA PHE A 121 20.05 -22.58 -1.59
C PHE A 121 20.93 -23.81 -1.46
N ASN A 122 21.28 -24.18 -0.23
CA ASN A 122 22.28 -25.23 0.02
C ASN A 122 21.67 -26.54 0.54
N ASN A 123 20.59 -26.43 1.33
CA ASN A 123 19.94 -27.59 1.93
C ASN A 123 18.42 -27.42 2.06
N PRO A 124 17.67 -27.78 1.01
CA PRO A 124 16.22 -27.71 1.04
C PRO A 124 15.57 -28.56 2.16
N ALA A 125 16.25 -29.64 2.58
CA ALA A 125 15.80 -30.50 3.67
C ALA A 125 15.92 -29.87 5.06
N ALA A 126 16.57 -28.70 5.18
CA ALA A 126 16.63 -27.93 6.42
C ALA A 126 15.26 -27.41 6.90
N GLY A 127 14.22 -27.57 6.07
CA GLY A 127 12.86 -27.21 6.41
C GLY A 127 12.56 -25.71 6.35
N SER A 128 11.46 -25.32 6.96
CA SER A 128 11.05 -23.91 7.03
C SER A 128 10.61 -23.55 8.45
N THR A 129 10.87 -22.32 8.85
CA THR A 129 10.46 -21.75 10.13
C THR A 129 9.30 -20.78 9.90
N ALA A 130 8.24 -20.92 10.71
CA ALA A 130 7.13 -19.98 10.69
C ALA A 130 7.58 -18.65 11.31
N VAL A 131 7.41 -17.58 10.56
CA VAL A 131 7.78 -16.21 10.97
C VAL A 131 6.56 -15.29 10.86
N THR A 132 6.40 -14.41 11.82
CA THR A 132 5.40 -13.35 11.78
C THR A 132 6.13 -12.01 11.62
N TYR A 133 5.88 -11.35 10.49
CA TYR A 133 6.34 -9.99 10.27
C TYR A 133 5.28 -8.99 10.75
N PRO A 134 5.64 -8.01 11.56
CA PRO A 134 4.68 -7.09 12.16
C PRO A 134 3.93 -6.25 11.11
N GLY A 135 2.76 -5.77 11.49
CA GLY A 135 2.06 -4.73 10.76
C GLY A 135 2.80 -3.40 10.89
N TYR A 136 2.56 -2.51 9.94
CA TYR A 136 3.15 -1.18 9.96
C TYR A 136 2.24 -0.14 9.30
N MET A 137 2.56 1.13 9.51
CA MET A 137 1.92 2.25 8.85
C MET A 137 2.95 3.26 8.36
N ILE A 138 2.70 3.82 7.18
CA ILE A 138 3.49 4.91 6.61
C ILE A 138 2.55 6.06 6.32
N TRP A 139 2.95 7.25 6.71
CA TRP A 139 2.20 8.48 6.51
C TRP A 139 3.03 9.49 5.77
N ASP A 140 2.45 10.08 4.76
CA ASP A 140 3.06 11.11 3.93
C ASP A 140 2.24 12.39 4.02
N LEU A 141 2.91 13.52 4.21
CA LEU A 141 2.32 14.83 4.27
C LEU A 141 2.79 15.66 3.10
N THR A 142 1.85 16.26 2.37
CA THR A 142 2.16 17.24 1.33
C THR A 142 1.44 18.54 1.60
N PHE A 143 2.13 19.64 1.37
CA PHE A 143 1.59 20.97 1.44
C PHE A 143 2.01 21.75 0.20
N SER A 144 1.08 22.43 -0.42
CA SER A 144 1.36 23.29 -1.56
C SER A 144 0.68 24.65 -1.37
N VAL A 145 1.40 25.72 -1.70
CA VAL A 145 0.90 27.09 -1.57
C VAL A 145 1.29 27.91 -2.79
N GLY A 146 0.31 28.61 -3.37
CA GLY A 146 0.55 29.64 -4.37
C GLY A 146 1.03 30.91 -3.69
N VAL A 147 2.32 31.24 -3.81
CA VAL A 147 2.95 32.40 -3.11
C VAL A 147 2.75 33.68 -3.89
N PHE A 148 2.86 33.60 -5.22
CA PHE A 148 2.65 34.69 -6.15
C PHE A 148 1.91 34.21 -7.38
N LYS A 149 1.49 35.15 -8.23
CA LYS A 149 0.90 34.84 -9.52
C LYS A 149 1.81 33.91 -10.33
N GLY A 150 1.40 32.65 -10.52
CA GLY A 150 2.17 31.65 -11.25
C GLY A 150 3.32 30.98 -10.49
N VAL A 151 3.57 31.32 -9.22
CA VAL A 151 4.62 30.67 -8.41
C VAL A 151 4.00 29.84 -7.31
N ASN A 152 4.29 28.54 -7.31
CA ASN A 152 3.84 27.61 -6.26
C ASN A 152 5.03 27.01 -5.54
N MET A 153 4.93 26.92 -4.23
CA MET A 153 5.86 26.20 -3.37
C MET A 153 5.22 24.91 -2.89
N ASN A 154 5.98 23.83 -2.96
CA ASN A 154 5.52 22.49 -2.55
C ASN A 154 6.47 21.95 -1.49
N LEU A 155 5.92 21.45 -0.42
CA LEU A 155 6.61 20.75 0.66
C LEU A 155 6.04 19.32 0.74
N ALA A 156 6.91 18.32 0.73
CA ALA A 156 6.52 16.94 0.97
C ALA A 156 7.38 16.33 2.07
N ILE A 157 6.74 15.72 3.05
CA ILE A 157 7.38 14.92 4.09
C ILE A 157 6.88 13.50 3.88
N ASN A 158 7.75 12.62 3.38
CA ASN A 158 7.42 11.22 3.23
C ASN A 158 7.85 10.47 4.49
N ASN A 159 7.07 9.46 4.85
CA ASN A 159 7.28 8.67 6.05
C ASN A 159 7.38 9.55 7.32
N LEU A 160 6.35 10.33 7.57
CA LEU A 160 6.25 11.36 8.62
C LEU A 160 6.67 10.86 10.01
N PHE A 161 6.39 9.59 10.32
CA PHE A 161 6.71 8.97 11.61
C PHE A 161 8.03 8.21 11.61
N ASN A 162 8.84 8.36 10.56
CA ASN A 162 10.17 7.77 10.44
C ASN A 162 10.18 6.25 10.65
N TYR A 163 9.18 5.54 10.13
CA TYR A 163 9.15 4.09 10.22
C TYR A 163 10.27 3.49 9.37
N VAL A 164 11.15 2.72 10.02
CA VAL A 164 12.19 1.93 9.36
C VAL A 164 12.05 0.50 9.88
N PRO A 165 11.78 -0.48 9.00
CA PRO A 165 11.69 -1.87 9.42
C PRO A 165 13.06 -2.35 9.90
N ASP A 166 13.08 -3.11 11.00
CA ASP A 166 14.25 -3.78 11.56
C ASP A 166 14.47 -5.20 10.96
N TYR A 167 13.69 -5.55 9.96
CA TYR A 167 13.75 -6.83 9.28
C TYR A 167 13.73 -6.67 7.77
N TYR A 168 14.35 -7.61 7.07
CA TYR A 168 14.24 -7.74 5.63
C TYR A 168 13.24 -8.84 5.28
N TYR A 169 12.31 -8.53 4.42
CA TYR A 169 11.34 -9.46 3.87
C TYR A 169 11.07 -9.12 2.40
N PHE A 170 10.94 -10.14 1.55
CA PHE A 170 10.87 -9.99 0.10
C PHE A 170 9.86 -8.94 -0.39
N ASN A 171 8.72 -8.80 0.28
CA ASN A 171 7.68 -7.84 -0.03
C ASN A 171 7.60 -6.68 0.99
N SER A 172 8.59 -6.50 1.85
CA SER A 172 8.59 -5.34 2.73
C SER A 172 9.01 -4.10 1.93
N PRO A 173 8.35 -2.96 2.14
CA PRO A 173 8.83 -1.74 1.53
C PRO A 173 10.19 -1.41 2.13
N THR A 174 11.16 -1.23 1.26
CA THR A 174 12.38 -0.55 1.65
C THR A 174 12.04 0.91 1.86
N THR A 175 12.21 1.42 3.06
CA THR A 175 12.07 2.84 3.35
C THR A 175 13.37 3.37 3.93
N THR A 176 13.81 4.49 3.42
CA THR A 176 15.01 5.20 3.91
C THR A 176 14.75 6.00 5.19
N GLY A 177 13.56 5.85 5.78
CA GLY A 177 13.11 6.70 6.87
C GLY A 177 12.42 7.97 6.39
N ALA A 178 12.25 8.93 7.29
CA ALA A 178 11.63 10.21 6.96
C ALA A 178 12.50 11.03 6.00
N ASN A 179 11.89 11.58 4.98
CA ASN A 179 12.56 12.50 4.06
C ASN A 179 11.71 13.73 3.75
N LEU A 180 12.39 14.83 3.52
CA LEU A 180 11.80 16.13 3.23
C LEU A 180 12.16 16.53 1.80
N THR A 181 11.17 16.93 1.04
CA THR A 181 11.33 17.49 -0.31
C THR A 181 10.71 18.88 -0.37
N LEU A 182 11.47 19.84 -0.85
CA LEU A 182 11.02 21.19 -1.14
C LEU A 182 11.10 21.43 -2.65
N GLY A 183 10.00 21.89 -3.23
CA GLY A 183 9.90 22.18 -4.66
C GLY A 183 9.33 23.57 -4.91
N LEU A 184 9.79 24.18 -6.00
CA LEU A 184 9.23 25.42 -6.55
C LEU A 184 8.78 25.12 -7.99
N SER A 185 7.59 25.57 -8.35
CA SER A 185 7.09 25.51 -9.72
C SER A 185 6.66 26.89 -10.20
N LEU A 186 6.99 27.21 -11.45
CA LEU A 186 6.64 28.46 -12.11
C LEU A 186 5.76 28.16 -13.32
N ASP A 187 4.53 28.70 -13.29
CA ASP A 187 3.65 28.77 -14.44
C ASP A 187 3.96 30.05 -15.22
N ILE A 188 4.70 29.91 -16.31
CA ILE A 188 5.21 31.01 -17.12
C ILE A 188 4.07 31.84 -17.72
N ASP A 189 3.02 31.18 -18.23
CA ASP A 189 1.90 31.86 -18.85
C ASP A 189 1.12 32.71 -17.84
N ARG A 190 0.98 32.17 -16.63
CA ARG A 190 0.29 32.86 -15.54
C ARG A 190 1.13 33.99 -14.94
N PHE A 191 2.45 33.81 -14.91
CA PHE A 191 3.40 34.81 -14.37
C PHE A 191 3.45 36.06 -15.23
N PHE A 192 3.51 35.91 -16.57
CA PHE A 192 3.61 37.02 -17.52
C PHE A 192 2.27 37.61 -17.98
N LYS A 193 1.14 36.99 -17.65
CA LYS A 193 -0.18 37.52 -17.97
C LYS A 193 -0.47 38.76 -17.13
N LYS A 194 -0.52 39.93 -17.80
CA LYS A 194 -0.92 41.20 -17.19
C LYS A 194 -2.34 41.21 -16.66
#